data_442761f1c62519d349b2315f38d76b7d
#
_entry.id   442761f1c62519d349b2315f38d76b7d
#
_cell.length_a   1.000
_cell.length_b   1.000
_cell.length_c   1.000
_cell.angle_alpha   90.00
_cell.angle_beta   90.00
_cell.angle_gamma   90.00
#
_symmetry.space_group_name_H-M   'P 1'
#
loop_
_entity.id
_entity.type
_entity.pdbx_description
1 polymer ?
#
loop_
_entity_poly.entity_id
_entity_poly.type
_entity_poly.pdbx_seq_one_letter_code
_entity_poly.pdbx_strand_id
1 'polypeptide(L)'
;MPAPPPPKRHPYNQWSPDARALDLVGDKWTLLIIRDLAAGPRRFVELQRVLPGISTEQLRSRLNRMVADGLLTRQRYREVPPRVDYELTERAKELLPVVGELARWGYNWAWSPPRPDEAIDIGAIFRCAPGMVELPMDASGAVELAVGQRTYTLVCEHGGVRIEERPAPEARARVSGSERAWIEALGPASSRVDLDIDGDRSMANTILDGFSAAKARMASAAAA
;
A
#
# COMPACT_ATOMS: atom_id res chain seq x y z
N MET A 1 29.48 0.96 -9.62
CA MET A 1 28.10 1.13 -10.11
C MET A 1 27.52 -0.26 -10.34
N PRO A 2 26.30 -0.57 -9.89
CA PRO A 2 25.67 -1.83 -10.25
C PRO A 2 25.50 -1.91 -11.76
N ALA A 3 25.61 -3.11 -12.35
CA ALA A 3 25.37 -3.31 -13.77
C ALA A 3 23.98 -2.79 -14.16
N PRO A 4 23.82 -2.17 -15.32
CA PRO A 4 22.51 -1.73 -15.78
C PRO A 4 21.58 -2.96 -15.87
N PRO A 5 20.30 -2.81 -15.49
CA PRO A 5 19.34 -3.91 -15.59
C PRO A 5 19.24 -4.37 -17.04
N PRO A 6 18.99 -5.67 -17.28
CA PRO A 6 18.86 -6.20 -18.63
C PRO A 6 17.72 -5.47 -19.34
N PRO A 7 17.88 -5.17 -20.65
CA PRO A 7 16.89 -4.40 -21.41
C PRO A 7 15.51 -5.06 -21.36
N LYS A 8 14.45 -4.27 -21.24
CA LYS A 8 13.07 -4.74 -21.40
C LYS A 8 12.87 -5.26 -22.82
N ARG A 9 12.00 -6.26 -22.98
CA ARG A 9 11.66 -6.80 -24.29
C ARG A 9 11.09 -5.74 -25.25
N HIS A 10 10.43 -4.68 -24.69
CA HIS A 10 9.83 -3.57 -25.46
C HIS A 10 9.96 -2.27 -24.63
N PRO A 11 11.11 -1.58 -24.67
CA PRO A 11 11.24 -0.27 -24.06
C PRO A 11 10.41 0.75 -24.85
N TYR A 12 10.01 1.84 -24.20
CA TYR A 12 9.32 2.96 -24.86
C TYR A 12 10.19 3.67 -25.90
N ASN A 13 11.52 3.48 -25.86
CA ASN A 13 12.49 4.13 -26.74
C ASN A 13 12.36 5.66 -26.74
N GLN A 14 11.87 6.21 -25.64
CA GLN A 14 11.69 7.64 -25.45
C GLN A 14 12.69 8.17 -24.41
N TRP A 15 13.38 9.24 -24.76
CA TRP A 15 14.32 9.88 -23.87
C TRP A 15 13.60 10.90 -22.99
N SER A 16 12.93 10.41 -21.93
CA SER A 16 12.32 11.22 -20.89
C SER A 16 12.37 10.46 -19.55
N PRO A 17 12.42 11.16 -18.38
CA PRO A 17 12.51 10.50 -17.08
C PRO A 17 11.33 9.58 -16.79
N ASP A 18 10.13 9.99 -17.15
CA ASP A 18 8.88 9.25 -16.96
C ASP A 18 8.83 7.98 -17.82
N ALA A 19 9.18 8.04 -19.11
CA ALA A 19 9.26 6.87 -19.97
C ALA A 19 10.31 5.87 -19.44
N ARG A 20 11.47 6.35 -18.96
CA ARG A 20 12.47 5.51 -18.32
C ARG A 20 11.98 4.88 -17.01
N ALA A 21 11.18 5.60 -16.22
CA ALA A 21 10.54 5.05 -15.03
C ALA A 21 9.50 3.99 -15.42
N LEU A 22 8.63 4.28 -16.38
CA LEU A 22 7.62 3.34 -16.89
C LEU A 22 8.25 2.09 -17.52
N ASP A 23 9.45 2.18 -18.07
CA ASP A 23 10.21 1.01 -18.49
C ASP A 23 10.48 0.04 -17.33
N LEU A 24 10.57 0.51 -16.09
CA LEU A 24 10.81 -0.31 -14.90
C LEU A 24 9.50 -0.74 -14.22
N VAL A 25 8.52 0.15 -14.13
CA VAL A 25 7.33 -0.06 -13.29
C VAL A 25 5.99 -0.05 -14.04
N GLY A 26 5.97 0.23 -15.34
CA GLY A 26 4.75 0.41 -16.14
C GLY A 26 4.04 -0.89 -16.54
N ASP A 27 4.21 -1.97 -15.81
CA ASP A 27 3.47 -3.21 -15.99
C ASP A 27 2.34 -3.37 -14.96
N LYS A 28 1.45 -4.31 -15.21
CA LYS A 28 0.25 -4.55 -14.39
C LYS A 28 0.54 -4.82 -12.90
N TRP A 29 1.71 -5.38 -12.54
CA TRP A 29 1.92 -5.97 -11.22
C TRP A 29 2.95 -5.26 -10.35
N THR A 30 3.93 -4.57 -10.94
CA THR A 30 5.06 -4.01 -10.19
C THR A 30 4.61 -3.04 -9.10
N LEU A 31 3.75 -2.06 -9.40
CA LEU A 31 3.27 -1.11 -8.40
C LEU A 31 2.40 -1.78 -7.32
N LEU A 32 1.62 -2.80 -7.66
CA LEU A 32 0.85 -3.57 -6.69
C LEU A 32 1.75 -4.39 -5.75
N ILE A 33 2.84 -4.97 -6.26
CA ILE A 33 3.84 -5.67 -5.44
C ILE A 33 4.54 -4.68 -4.49
N ILE A 34 4.91 -3.48 -4.98
CA ILE A 34 5.49 -2.42 -4.14
C ILE A 34 4.51 -2.04 -3.02
N ARG A 35 3.24 -1.81 -3.34
CA ARG A 35 2.19 -1.58 -2.34
C ARG A 35 2.17 -2.69 -1.28
N ASP A 36 2.16 -3.94 -1.71
CA ASP A 36 1.98 -5.07 -0.79
C ASP A 36 3.21 -5.32 0.09
N LEU A 37 4.36 -4.83 -0.30
CA LEU A 37 5.61 -4.85 0.48
C LEU A 37 5.82 -3.57 1.32
N ALA A 38 4.94 -2.58 1.23
CA ALA A 38 5.07 -1.32 1.98
C ALA A 38 5.04 -1.54 3.51
N ALA A 39 4.31 -2.55 3.97
CA ALA A 39 4.15 -2.87 5.39
C ALA A 39 5.22 -3.87 5.91
N GLY A 40 6.22 -4.21 5.10
CA GLY A 40 7.32 -5.11 5.46
C GLY A 40 7.53 -6.27 4.50
N PRO A 41 8.53 -7.11 4.78
CA PRO A 41 8.90 -8.23 3.93
C PRO A 41 7.78 -9.28 3.83
N ARG A 42 7.68 -9.93 2.67
CA ARG A 42 6.71 -11.00 2.41
C ARG A 42 7.34 -12.18 1.66
N ARG A 43 6.80 -13.37 1.95
CA ARG A 43 7.10 -14.59 1.20
C ARG A 43 6.37 -14.61 -0.14
N PHE A 44 6.87 -15.44 -1.04
CA PHE A 44 6.22 -15.66 -2.34
C PHE A 44 4.73 -16.03 -2.21
N VAL A 45 4.41 -16.97 -1.33
CA VAL A 45 3.03 -17.44 -1.12
C VAL A 45 2.11 -16.38 -0.53
N GLU A 46 2.65 -15.45 0.27
CA GLU A 46 1.90 -14.34 0.85
C GLU A 46 1.57 -13.31 -0.22
N LEU A 47 2.54 -12.98 -1.10
CA LEU A 47 2.29 -12.10 -2.25
C LEU A 47 1.29 -12.71 -3.21
N GLN A 48 1.39 -14.01 -3.51
CA GLN A 48 0.45 -14.69 -4.40
C GLN A 48 -0.99 -14.65 -3.85
N ARG A 49 -1.16 -14.74 -2.54
CA ARG A 49 -2.48 -14.70 -1.88
C ARG A 49 -3.15 -13.33 -2.01
N VAL A 50 -2.39 -12.24 -1.93
CA VAL A 50 -2.92 -10.86 -1.94
C VAL A 50 -2.96 -10.23 -3.34
N LEU A 51 -2.50 -10.95 -4.37
CA LEU A 51 -2.51 -10.51 -5.76
C LEU A 51 -3.40 -11.44 -6.61
N PRO A 52 -4.73 -11.31 -6.51
CA PRO A 52 -5.65 -12.18 -7.23
C PRO A 52 -5.45 -12.06 -8.74
N GLY A 53 -5.49 -13.21 -9.43
CA GLY A 53 -5.33 -13.28 -10.88
C GLY A 53 -3.88 -13.26 -11.39
N ILE A 54 -2.87 -13.19 -10.53
CA ILE A 54 -1.49 -13.42 -10.94
C ILE A 54 -1.18 -14.93 -10.94
N SER A 55 -0.66 -15.45 -12.05
CA SER A 55 -0.19 -16.84 -12.06
C SER A 55 1.14 -16.98 -11.29
N THR A 56 1.42 -18.19 -10.80
CA THR A 56 2.70 -18.52 -10.14
C THR A 56 3.92 -18.13 -11.00
N GLU A 57 3.84 -18.40 -12.30
CA GLU A 57 4.93 -18.11 -13.23
C GLU A 57 5.09 -16.60 -13.45
N GLN A 58 3.99 -15.88 -13.61
CA GLN A 58 4.02 -14.42 -13.75
C GLN A 58 4.61 -13.76 -12.50
N LEU A 59 4.19 -14.18 -11.29
CA LEU A 59 4.74 -13.64 -10.04
C LEU A 59 6.23 -13.95 -9.91
N ARG A 60 6.65 -15.20 -10.20
CA ARG A 60 8.06 -15.59 -10.15
C ARG A 60 8.91 -14.75 -11.11
N SER A 61 8.48 -14.64 -12.36
CA SER A 61 9.16 -13.84 -13.37
C SER A 61 9.25 -12.36 -12.96
N ARG A 62 8.15 -11.81 -12.43
CA ARG A 62 8.09 -10.42 -11.98
C ARG A 62 9.03 -10.15 -10.81
N LEU A 63 9.00 -10.97 -9.76
CA LEU A 63 9.88 -10.82 -8.60
C LEU A 63 11.36 -10.93 -8.98
N ASN A 64 11.72 -11.90 -9.84
CA ASN A 64 13.08 -12.01 -10.34
C ASN A 64 13.51 -10.76 -11.10
N ARG A 65 12.62 -10.19 -11.91
CA ARG A 65 12.89 -8.95 -12.64
C ARG A 65 13.07 -7.77 -11.69
N MET A 66 12.19 -7.61 -10.72
CA MET A 66 12.28 -6.51 -9.73
C MET A 66 13.57 -6.60 -8.90
N VAL A 67 14.04 -7.82 -8.59
CA VAL A 67 15.36 -8.01 -7.95
C VAL A 67 16.50 -7.59 -8.89
N ALA A 68 16.45 -7.99 -10.16
CA ALA A 68 17.46 -7.59 -11.16
C ALA A 68 17.48 -6.08 -11.42
N ASP A 69 16.32 -5.43 -11.37
CA ASP A 69 16.17 -3.98 -11.53
C ASP A 69 16.52 -3.19 -10.24
N GLY A 70 16.89 -3.88 -9.15
CA GLY A 70 17.28 -3.26 -7.87
C GLY A 70 16.10 -2.64 -7.10
N LEU A 71 14.88 -3.09 -7.37
CA LEU A 71 13.67 -2.67 -6.64
C LEU A 71 13.41 -3.55 -5.42
N LEU A 72 13.80 -4.81 -5.45
CA LEU A 72 13.65 -5.75 -4.34
C LEU A 72 14.98 -6.34 -3.93
N THR A 73 15.09 -6.67 -2.65
CA THR A 73 16.05 -7.63 -2.12
C THR A 73 15.36 -8.98 -1.90
N ARG A 74 16.16 -10.05 -1.94
CA ARG A 74 15.72 -11.40 -1.68
C ARG A 74 16.55 -11.98 -0.55
N GLN A 75 15.96 -12.04 0.65
CA GLN A 75 16.60 -12.58 1.84
C GLN A 75 16.32 -14.08 1.98
N ARG A 76 17.37 -14.87 2.18
CA ARG A 76 17.27 -16.31 2.42
C ARG A 76 17.64 -16.61 3.86
N TYR A 77 16.74 -17.23 4.58
CA TYR A 77 16.98 -17.67 5.95
C TYR A 77 17.28 -19.17 5.98
N ARG A 78 18.26 -19.54 6.80
CA ARG A 78 18.63 -20.96 7.02
C ARG A 78 17.71 -21.57 8.08
N GLU A 79 16.44 -21.68 7.75
CA GLU A 79 15.40 -22.32 8.56
C GLU A 79 15.00 -23.65 7.92
N VAL A 80 14.30 -24.51 8.66
CA VAL A 80 13.70 -25.73 8.13
C VAL A 80 12.18 -25.65 8.30
N PRO A 81 11.40 -25.54 7.21
CA PRO A 81 11.81 -25.43 5.81
C PRO A 81 12.47 -24.07 5.46
N PRO A 82 13.29 -24.00 4.39
CA PRO A 82 13.96 -22.77 3.99
C PRO A 82 12.97 -21.63 3.73
N ARG A 83 13.25 -20.45 4.29
CA ARG A 83 12.45 -19.25 4.13
C ARG A 83 13.11 -18.28 3.16
N VAL A 84 12.32 -17.70 2.28
CA VAL A 84 12.73 -16.66 1.36
C VAL A 84 11.73 -15.51 1.44
N ASP A 85 12.21 -14.35 1.85
CA ASP A 85 11.43 -13.12 1.92
C ASP A 85 11.87 -12.14 0.83
N TYR A 86 10.92 -11.38 0.31
CA TYR A 86 11.15 -10.24 -0.59
C TYR A 86 10.89 -8.96 0.17
N GLU A 87 11.74 -7.97 -0.01
CA GLU A 87 11.69 -6.68 0.68
C GLU A 87 12.00 -5.54 -0.28
N LEU A 88 11.37 -4.38 -0.08
CA LEU A 88 11.65 -3.17 -0.86
C LEU A 88 13.07 -2.65 -0.56
N THR A 89 13.79 -2.29 -1.60
CA THR A 89 15.00 -1.46 -1.45
C THR A 89 14.59 -0.02 -1.14
N GLU A 90 15.53 0.81 -0.63
CA GLU A 90 15.27 2.24 -0.42
C GLU A 90 14.81 2.91 -1.73
N ARG A 91 15.42 2.57 -2.86
CA ARG A 91 14.99 3.03 -4.18
C ARG A 91 13.53 2.68 -4.50
N ALA A 92 13.05 1.51 -4.11
CA ALA A 92 11.66 1.11 -4.35
C ALA A 92 10.70 1.79 -3.36
N LYS A 93 11.14 2.10 -2.14
CA LYS A 93 10.36 2.87 -1.18
C LYS A 93 10.05 4.29 -1.67
N GLU A 94 10.94 4.90 -2.47
CA GLU A 94 10.69 6.19 -3.12
C GLU A 94 9.50 6.16 -4.11
N LEU A 95 9.02 4.97 -4.51
CA LEU A 95 7.81 4.82 -5.33
C LEU A 95 6.51 4.75 -4.50
N LEU A 96 6.58 4.67 -3.16
CA LEU A 96 5.38 4.67 -2.31
C LEU A 96 4.51 5.93 -2.48
N PRO A 97 5.08 7.15 -2.60
CA PRO A 97 4.30 8.33 -2.96
C PRO A 97 3.56 8.19 -4.29
N VAL A 98 4.18 7.57 -5.31
CA VAL A 98 3.54 7.34 -6.61
C VAL A 98 2.36 6.38 -6.47
N VAL A 99 2.51 5.32 -5.67
CA VAL A 99 1.41 4.38 -5.35
C VAL A 99 0.29 5.11 -4.60
N GLY A 100 0.62 5.98 -3.65
CA GLY A 100 -0.33 6.79 -2.90
C GLY A 100 -1.11 7.75 -3.81
N GLU A 101 -0.43 8.46 -4.70
CA GLU A 101 -1.08 9.35 -5.69
C GLU A 101 -1.98 8.58 -6.66
N LEU A 102 -1.54 7.38 -7.10
CA LEU A 102 -2.38 6.51 -7.92
C LEU A 102 -3.64 6.06 -7.17
N ALA A 103 -3.53 5.71 -5.89
CA ALA A 103 -4.66 5.36 -5.05
C ALA A 103 -5.60 6.56 -4.86
N ARG A 104 -5.08 7.76 -4.66
CA ARG A 104 -5.83 9.01 -4.55
C ARG A 104 -6.61 9.31 -5.83
N TRP A 105 -5.96 9.16 -6.98
CA TRP A 105 -6.62 9.27 -8.27
C TRP A 105 -7.72 8.22 -8.43
N GLY A 106 -7.43 6.98 -8.03
CA GLY A 106 -8.39 5.88 -8.05
C GLY A 106 -9.63 6.15 -7.19
N TYR A 107 -9.47 6.70 -6.00
CA TYR A 107 -10.57 7.13 -5.14
C TYR A 107 -11.48 8.17 -5.82
N ASN A 108 -10.88 9.10 -6.53
CA ASN A 108 -11.62 10.19 -7.16
C ASN A 108 -12.38 9.75 -8.43
N TRP A 109 -11.83 8.82 -9.19
CA TRP A 109 -12.30 8.57 -10.56
C TRP A 109 -12.72 7.14 -10.85
N ALA A 110 -12.30 6.17 -10.05
CA ALA A 110 -12.50 4.75 -10.31
C ALA A 110 -13.12 3.98 -9.14
N TRP A 111 -13.26 4.62 -7.95
CA TRP A 111 -13.72 3.96 -6.75
C TRP A 111 -15.23 3.77 -6.73
N SER A 112 -15.64 2.54 -6.49
CA SER A 112 -17.05 2.14 -6.38
C SER A 112 -17.19 1.05 -5.31
N PRO A 113 -18.41 0.71 -4.86
CA PRO A 113 -18.62 -0.47 -4.04
C PRO A 113 -18.00 -1.72 -4.68
N PRO A 114 -17.53 -2.69 -3.89
CA PRO A 114 -16.94 -3.92 -4.42
C PRO A 114 -17.90 -4.63 -5.38
N ARG A 115 -17.38 -5.13 -6.47
CA ARG A 115 -18.14 -6.00 -7.40
C ARG A 115 -18.25 -7.42 -6.82
N PRO A 116 -19.24 -8.21 -7.23
CA PRO A 116 -19.47 -9.55 -6.67
C PRO A 116 -18.27 -10.51 -6.71
N ASP A 117 -17.42 -10.36 -7.72
CA ASP A 117 -16.25 -11.24 -7.94
C ASP A 117 -14.92 -10.59 -7.56
N GLU A 118 -14.94 -9.43 -6.91
CA GLU A 118 -13.71 -8.78 -6.47
C GLU A 118 -13.20 -9.35 -5.16
N ALA A 119 -11.92 -9.70 -5.13
CA ALA A 119 -11.27 -10.06 -3.88
C ALA A 119 -11.08 -8.80 -3.01
N ILE A 120 -11.59 -8.85 -1.79
CA ILE A 120 -11.48 -7.75 -0.84
C ILE A 120 -10.24 -7.96 0.02
N ASP A 121 -9.34 -6.99 0.02
CA ASP A 121 -8.22 -6.88 0.96
C ASP A 121 -8.13 -5.45 1.51
N ILE A 122 -8.78 -5.23 2.65
CA ILE A 122 -8.74 -3.93 3.35
C ILE A 122 -7.29 -3.51 3.64
N GLY A 123 -6.43 -4.46 3.98
CA GLY A 123 -5.01 -4.19 4.17
C GLY A 123 -4.31 -3.61 2.92
N ALA A 124 -4.80 -3.90 1.72
CA ALA A 124 -4.28 -3.28 0.50
C ALA A 124 -4.51 -1.76 0.49
N ILE A 125 -5.64 -1.30 1.03
CA ILE A 125 -5.95 0.13 1.17
C ILE A 125 -5.05 0.75 2.24
N PHE A 126 -4.91 0.09 3.40
CA PHE A 126 -4.02 0.56 4.46
C PHE A 126 -2.57 0.70 3.99
N ARG A 127 -2.08 -0.23 3.15
CA ARG A 127 -0.74 -0.19 2.59
C ARG A 127 -0.52 0.93 1.57
N CYS A 128 -1.57 1.61 1.12
CA CYS A 128 -1.45 2.84 0.34
C CYS A 128 -1.23 4.08 1.23
N ALA A 129 -1.42 3.99 2.55
CA ALA A 129 -1.30 5.14 3.46
C ALA A 129 0.01 5.92 3.29
N PRO A 130 1.20 5.27 3.17
CA PRO A 130 2.41 6.00 2.79
C PRO A 130 2.24 6.66 1.42
N GLY A 131 2.24 8.00 1.39
CA GLY A 131 2.02 8.80 0.18
C GLY A 131 0.56 9.11 -0.17
N MET A 132 -0.44 8.40 0.42
CA MET A 132 -1.84 8.74 0.25
C MET A 132 -2.39 9.63 1.36
N VAL A 133 -2.01 9.32 2.61
CA VAL A 133 -2.48 10.03 3.80
C VAL A 133 -1.53 11.19 4.10
N GLU A 134 -2.07 12.39 4.09
CA GLU A 134 -1.36 13.60 4.52
C GLU A 134 -1.81 13.97 5.93
N LEU A 135 -0.86 14.22 6.81
CA LEU A 135 -1.10 14.55 8.20
C LEU A 135 -0.57 15.95 8.53
N PRO A 136 -1.10 16.60 9.58
CA PRO A 136 -0.46 17.77 10.15
C PRO A 136 1.00 17.48 10.51
N MET A 137 1.87 18.48 10.33
CA MET A 137 3.33 18.33 10.56
C MET A 137 3.69 17.99 12.01
N ASP A 138 2.83 18.35 12.95
CA ASP A 138 2.94 18.07 14.39
C ASP A 138 2.31 16.72 14.80
N ALA A 139 1.62 16.04 13.88
CA ALA A 139 1.07 14.72 14.16
C ALA A 139 2.19 13.70 14.38
N SER A 140 2.19 13.08 15.56
CA SER A 140 3.19 12.08 15.95
C SER A 140 2.57 10.97 16.78
N GLY A 141 3.12 9.77 16.66
CA GLY A 141 2.69 8.58 17.40
C GLY A 141 2.22 7.47 16.46
N ALA A 142 1.62 6.44 17.05
CA ALA A 142 1.16 5.27 16.32
C ALA A 142 -0.34 5.05 16.48
N VAL A 143 -1.00 4.59 15.41
CA VAL A 143 -2.40 4.15 15.42
C VAL A 143 -2.48 2.74 14.84
N GLU A 144 -3.14 1.86 15.55
CA GLU A 144 -3.45 0.52 15.04
C GLU A 144 -4.76 0.52 14.24
N LEU A 145 -4.73 -0.12 13.09
CA LEU A 145 -5.92 -0.43 12.28
C LEU A 145 -6.07 -1.96 12.23
N ALA A 146 -7.16 -2.48 12.79
CA ALA A 146 -7.40 -3.91 12.88
C ALA A 146 -8.59 -4.34 12.02
N VAL A 147 -8.39 -5.39 11.20
CA VAL A 147 -9.43 -6.02 10.39
C VAL A 147 -9.32 -7.54 10.51
N GLY A 148 -10.35 -8.18 11.07
CA GLY A 148 -10.29 -9.60 11.40
C GLY A 148 -9.13 -9.91 12.35
N GLN A 149 -8.22 -10.79 11.93
CA GLN A 149 -7.04 -11.18 12.73
C GLN A 149 -5.78 -10.39 12.34
N ARG A 150 -5.86 -9.47 11.38
CA ARG A 150 -4.72 -8.68 10.92
C ARG A 150 -4.73 -7.31 11.57
N THR A 151 -3.56 -6.90 12.03
CA THR A 151 -3.34 -5.57 12.60
C THR A 151 -2.23 -4.87 11.84
N TYR A 152 -2.48 -3.61 11.53
CA TYR A 152 -1.55 -2.71 10.86
C TYR A 152 -1.28 -1.53 11.78
N THR A 153 -0.02 -1.17 11.95
CA THR A 153 0.37 0.02 12.69
C THR A 153 0.78 1.11 11.71
N LEU A 154 0.11 2.25 11.79
CA LEU A 154 0.50 3.46 11.10
C LEU A 154 1.30 4.32 12.07
N VAL A 155 2.57 4.56 11.74
CA VAL A 155 3.45 5.44 12.51
C VAL A 155 3.49 6.79 11.81
N CYS A 156 3.08 7.83 12.54
CA CYS A 156 2.97 9.20 12.07
C CYS A 156 4.21 9.98 12.48
N GLU A 157 4.95 10.50 11.52
CA GLU A 157 6.18 11.28 11.74
C GLU A 157 6.31 12.36 10.67
N HIS A 158 6.52 13.61 11.07
CA HIS A 158 6.83 14.74 10.18
C HIS A 158 5.82 14.91 9.02
N GLY A 159 4.54 14.79 9.32
CA GLY A 159 3.47 14.90 8.31
C GLY A 159 3.31 13.69 7.38
N GLY A 160 4.16 12.68 7.52
CA GLY A 160 4.11 11.45 6.76
C GLY A 160 3.60 10.26 7.56
N VAL A 161 3.36 9.17 6.86
CA VAL A 161 2.91 7.90 7.45
C VAL A 161 3.82 6.77 6.98
N ARG A 162 4.28 5.96 7.94
CA ARG A 162 4.90 4.67 7.68
C ARG A 162 3.95 3.57 8.17
N ILE A 163 3.89 2.45 7.48
CA ILE A 163 3.01 1.34 7.84
C ILE A 163 3.80 0.06 8.13
N GLU A 164 3.33 -0.70 9.11
CA GLU A 164 3.85 -2.02 9.47
C GLU A 164 2.68 -2.98 9.67
N GLU A 165 2.80 -4.25 9.23
CA GLU A 165 1.77 -5.27 9.48
C GLU A 165 2.09 -6.03 10.77
N ARG A 166 1.97 -5.33 11.89
CA ARG A 166 2.12 -5.87 13.24
C ARG A 166 1.42 -4.98 14.26
N PRO A 167 1.06 -5.48 15.43
CA PRO A 167 0.57 -4.64 16.53
C PRO A 167 1.69 -3.79 17.13
N ALA A 168 1.32 -2.64 17.71
CA ALA A 168 2.19 -1.77 18.50
C ALA A 168 1.55 -1.56 19.88
N PRO A 169 2.06 -2.19 20.95
CA PRO A 169 1.49 -2.06 22.29
C PRO A 169 1.42 -0.63 22.82
N GLU A 170 2.30 0.25 22.31
CA GLU A 170 2.38 1.68 22.62
C GLU A 170 1.53 2.55 21.70
N ALA A 171 0.69 1.98 20.85
CA ALA A 171 -0.20 2.76 19.98
C ALA A 171 -1.14 3.63 20.80
N ARG A 172 -1.26 4.91 20.43
CA ARG A 172 -2.12 5.89 21.11
C ARG A 172 -3.59 5.63 20.88
N ALA A 173 -3.92 5.01 19.76
CA ALA A 173 -5.28 4.63 19.41
C ALA A 173 -5.30 3.32 18.65
N ARG A 174 -6.43 2.63 18.75
CA ARG A 174 -6.76 1.47 17.95
C ARG A 174 -8.13 1.67 17.30
N VAL A 175 -8.19 1.43 15.99
CA VAL A 175 -9.44 1.40 15.22
C VAL A 175 -9.65 -0.03 14.76
N SER A 176 -10.79 -0.61 15.12
CA SER A 176 -11.10 -2.00 14.76
C SER A 176 -12.50 -2.12 14.17
N GLY A 177 -12.67 -3.11 13.30
CA GLY A 177 -13.96 -3.38 12.70
C GLY A 177 -13.96 -4.66 11.87
N SER A 178 -15.14 -5.12 11.53
CA SER A 178 -15.33 -6.19 10.55
C SER A 178 -14.89 -5.70 9.16
N GLU A 179 -14.64 -6.63 8.25
CA GLU A 179 -14.37 -6.30 6.84
C GLU A 179 -15.47 -5.41 6.25
N ARG A 180 -16.74 -5.70 6.58
CA ARG A 180 -17.89 -4.91 6.15
C ARG A 180 -17.82 -3.47 6.69
N ALA A 181 -17.53 -3.29 7.99
CA ALA A 181 -17.40 -1.97 8.59
C ALA A 181 -16.31 -1.14 7.90
N TRP A 182 -15.18 -1.76 7.55
CA TRP A 182 -14.10 -1.11 6.81
C TRP A 182 -14.49 -0.79 5.36
N ILE A 183 -15.25 -1.67 4.67
CA ILE A 183 -15.78 -1.37 3.32
C ILE A 183 -16.67 -0.12 3.37
N GLU A 184 -17.53 -0.01 4.37
CA GLU A 184 -18.42 1.13 4.53
C GLU A 184 -17.64 2.42 4.90
N ALA A 185 -16.64 2.31 5.77
CA ALA A 185 -15.82 3.45 6.19
C ALA A 185 -14.91 3.98 5.07
N LEU A 186 -14.29 3.07 4.31
CA LEU A 186 -13.38 3.41 3.20
C LEU A 186 -14.11 3.54 1.87
N GLY A 187 -15.35 3.10 1.79
CA GLY A 187 -16.21 3.19 0.61
C GLY A 187 -16.74 4.62 0.35
N PRO A 188 -17.48 4.82 -0.75
CA PRO A 188 -17.99 6.16 -1.11
C PRO A 188 -18.83 6.84 -0.02
N ALA A 189 -19.57 6.04 0.77
CA ALA A 189 -20.43 6.55 1.84
C ALA A 189 -19.65 7.07 3.06
N SER A 190 -18.41 6.65 3.25
CA SER A 190 -17.52 7.04 4.36
C SER A 190 -18.15 6.87 5.76
N SER A 191 -19.00 5.84 5.94
CA SER A 191 -19.66 5.57 7.22
C SER A 191 -18.72 4.88 8.18
N ARG A 192 -18.50 5.46 9.36
CA ARG A 192 -17.61 4.94 10.41
C ARG A 192 -18.38 4.40 11.62
N VAL A 193 -19.71 4.27 11.50
CA VAL A 193 -20.60 3.92 12.63
C VAL A 193 -20.25 2.58 13.25
N ASP A 194 -19.84 1.62 12.43
CA ASP A 194 -19.51 0.25 12.85
C ASP A 194 -18.00 0.03 13.12
N LEU A 195 -17.22 1.12 13.22
CA LEU A 195 -15.83 1.04 13.66
C LEU A 195 -15.72 1.35 15.14
N ASP A 196 -15.06 0.47 15.88
CA ASP A 196 -14.69 0.70 17.27
C ASP A 196 -13.39 1.50 17.35
N ILE A 197 -13.38 2.55 18.16
CA ILE A 197 -12.20 3.39 18.41
C ILE A 197 -11.90 3.36 19.90
N ASP A 198 -10.72 2.81 20.24
CA ASP A 198 -10.16 2.80 21.59
C ASP A 198 -8.94 3.71 21.66
N GLY A 199 -8.74 4.38 22.83
CA GLY A 199 -7.65 5.32 23.06
C GLY A 199 -7.90 6.73 22.51
N ASP A 200 -6.89 7.34 21.90
CA ASP A 200 -6.91 8.73 21.42
C ASP A 200 -7.79 8.87 20.16
N ARG A 201 -9.06 9.22 20.38
CA ARG A 201 -10.05 9.42 19.30
C ARG A 201 -9.65 10.53 18.32
N SER A 202 -8.96 11.56 18.79
CA SER A 202 -8.53 12.66 17.93
C SER A 202 -7.52 12.15 16.89
N MET A 203 -6.52 11.40 17.37
CA MET A 203 -5.50 10.84 16.48
C MET A 203 -6.08 9.78 15.53
N ALA A 204 -6.97 8.90 16.03
CA ALA A 204 -7.67 7.93 15.18
C ALA A 204 -8.44 8.64 14.07
N ASN A 205 -9.21 9.68 14.38
CA ASN A 205 -9.95 10.45 13.39
C ASN A 205 -9.02 11.15 12.40
N THR A 206 -7.91 11.70 12.81
CA THR A 206 -6.92 12.31 11.92
C THR A 206 -6.45 11.31 10.85
N ILE A 207 -6.16 10.08 11.22
CA ILE A 207 -5.81 9.01 10.27
C ILE A 207 -6.98 8.68 9.35
N LEU A 208 -8.18 8.47 9.90
CA LEU A 208 -9.37 8.14 9.11
C LEU A 208 -9.75 9.27 8.15
N ASP A 209 -9.57 10.52 8.58
CA ASP A 209 -9.79 11.71 7.75
C ASP A 209 -8.76 11.79 6.62
N GLY A 210 -7.51 11.41 6.89
CA GLY A 210 -6.47 11.30 5.87
C GLY A 210 -6.86 10.37 4.72
N PHE A 211 -7.45 9.20 5.03
CA PHE A 211 -8.02 8.32 3.99
C PHE A 211 -9.23 8.96 3.30
N SER A 212 -10.06 9.73 4.00
CA SER A 212 -11.24 10.39 3.44
C SER A 212 -10.89 11.65 2.64
N ALA A 213 -9.88 12.42 3.05
CA ALA A 213 -9.42 13.60 2.34
C ALA A 213 -8.89 13.27 0.93
N ALA A 214 -8.42 12.04 0.73
CA ALA A 214 -8.13 11.53 -0.60
C ALA A 214 -9.36 11.57 -1.54
N LYS A 215 -10.59 11.58 -0.98
CA LYS A 215 -11.88 11.65 -1.70
C LYS A 215 -12.40 13.07 -1.88
N ALA A 216 -12.03 14.03 -1.02
CA ALA A 216 -12.71 15.33 -0.89
C ALA A 216 -12.35 16.34 -1.99
N ARG A 217 -11.29 16.13 -2.76
CA ARG A 217 -10.89 17.05 -3.84
C ARG A 217 -11.89 17.14 -5.00
N MET A 218 -12.83 16.17 -5.12
CA MET A 218 -13.87 16.18 -6.16
C MET A 218 -15.03 17.14 -5.91
N ALA A 219 -15.41 17.37 -4.65
CA ALA A 219 -16.53 18.28 -4.36
C ALA A 219 -16.21 19.73 -4.75
N SER A 220 -14.94 20.14 -4.72
CA SER A 220 -14.48 21.47 -5.12
C SER A 220 -14.30 21.64 -6.63
N ALA A 221 -13.92 20.57 -7.34
CA ALA A 221 -13.69 20.64 -8.79
C ALA A 221 -14.97 20.49 -9.64
N ALA A 222 -16.03 19.90 -9.08
CA ALA A 222 -17.35 19.80 -9.73
C ALA A 222 -18.21 21.06 -9.53
N ALA A 223 -17.76 21.99 -8.67
CA ALA A 223 -18.44 23.26 -8.39
C ALA A 223 -17.76 24.48 -9.08
N ALA A 224 -16.71 24.25 -9.87
CA ALA A 224 -16.01 25.24 -10.70
C ALA A 224 -16.18 24.90 -12.19
#